data_1def07b709745e03e286045eb9ef62aa
#
_entry.id   1def07b709745e03e286045eb9ef62aa
#
_cell.length_a   1.000
_cell.length_b   1.000
_cell.length_c   1.000
_cell.angle_alpha   90.00
_cell.angle_beta   90.00
_cell.angle_gamma   90.00
#
_symmetry.space_group_name_H-M   'P 1'
#
loop_
_entity.id
_entity.type
_entity.pdbx_description
1 polymer ?
#
loop_
_entity_poly.entity_id
_entity_poly.type
_entity_poly.pdbx_seq_one_letter_code
_entity_poly.pdbx_strand_id
1 'polypeptide(L)'
;MNAIEQLKLMDLKSKNKLMLTIYLISTVIGLISMFALDPKSIMTMLNLVQVIIYPIVYFMTNKSKREYLFPYVIVIGMNTCMLITTLITGGNLAGVISVFFFTIFAAVPFNKKIFGIGIVFGLIILSYNSFFPVATYAYLKEEFASFFLIYLLSTVLLSVLIHLNDKQYKMLQEYMDQEEANSRAKEEQKVKLEKELFTIADSLSKVNEKIQFSVSSQDEMRIAISEVSAGSQVQSEQISGIATNAHNNLVVLNDMNQSTKELIEESVQSSIAAEEGQLKQSQQIID
;
A
#
# COMPACT_ATOMS: atom_id res chain seq x y z
N MET A 1 -18.98 1.75 8.74
CA MET A 1 -18.86 0.31 9.03
C MET A 1 -17.60 -0.17 8.33
N ASN A 2 -16.65 -0.69 9.08
CA ASN A 2 -15.36 -1.13 8.54
C ASN A 2 -15.58 -2.36 7.63
N ALA A 3 -14.72 -2.59 6.60
CA ALA A 3 -14.86 -3.70 5.66
C ALA A 3 -14.98 -5.06 6.38
N ILE A 4 -14.25 -5.23 7.50
CA ILE A 4 -14.30 -6.41 8.37
C ILE A 4 -15.68 -6.59 9.04
N GLU A 5 -16.32 -5.50 9.48
CA GLU A 5 -17.66 -5.57 10.08
C GLU A 5 -18.71 -5.96 9.03
N GLN A 6 -18.57 -5.47 7.81
CA GLN A 6 -19.44 -5.87 6.68
C GLN A 6 -19.29 -7.36 6.38
N LEU A 7 -18.07 -7.85 6.33
CA LEU A 7 -17.79 -9.27 6.08
C LEU A 7 -18.38 -10.16 7.18
N LYS A 8 -18.24 -9.80 8.45
CA LYS A 8 -18.86 -10.51 9.59
C LYS A 8 -20.38 -10.55 9.50
N LEU A 9 -20.99 -9.42 9.11
CA LEU A 9 -22.43 -9.36 8.96
C LEU A 9 -22.93 -10.21 7.78
N MET A 10 -22.20 -10.19 6.65
CA MET A 10 -22.52 -11.02 5.48
C MET A 10 -22.39 -12.51 5.80
N ASP A 11 -21.33 -12.93 6.49
CA ASP A 11 -21.13 -14.31 6.93
C ASP A 11 -22.25 -14.78 7.86
N LEU A 12 -22.62 -13.94 8.85
CA LEU A 12 -23.71 -14.25 9.77
C LEU A 12 -25.05 -14.41 9.02
N LYS A 13 -25.37 -13.50 8.10
CA LYS A 13 -26.59 -13.59 7.27
C LYS A 13 -26.60 -14.85 6.41
N SER A 14 -25.45 -15.22 5.83
CA SER A 14 -25.31 -16.45 5.04
C SER A 14 -25.53 -17.69 5.87
N LYS A 15 -24.95 -17.76 7.06
CA LYS A 15 -25.13 -18.86 8.03
C LYS A 15 -26.58 -18.95 8.51
N ASN A 16 -27.23 -17.84 8.81
CA ASN A 16 -28.63 -17.82 9.19
C ASN A 16 -29.56 -18.30 8.06
N LYS A 17 -29.28 -17.89 6.82
CA LYS A 17 -30.01 -18.38 5.64
C LYS A 17 -29.82 -19.89 5.48
N LEU A 18 -28.58 -20.37 5.61
CA LEU A 18 -28.27 -21.81 5.53
C LEU A 18 -29.00 -22.60 6.61
N MET A 19 -29.00 -22.14 7.87
CA MET A 19 -29.74 -22.77 8.97
C MET A 19 -31.21 -22.86 8.67
N LEU A 20 -31.84 -21.75 8.23
CA LEU A 20 -33.26 -21.75 7.88
C LEU A 20 -33.53 -22.75 6.74
N THR A 21 -32.70 -22.78 5.70
CA THR A 21 -32.87 -23.66 4.55
C THR A 21 -32.76 -25.13 4.96
N ILE A 22 -31.71 -25.51 5.69
CA ILE A 22 -31.52 -26.89 6.20
C ILE A 22 -32.71 -27.30 7.07
N TYR A 23 -33.11 -26.39 7.97
CA TYR A 23 -34.27 -26.66 8.84
C TYR A 23 -35.55 -26.89 8.04
N LEU A 24 -35.89 -26.03 7.10
CA LEU A 24 -37.10 -26.16 6.29
C LEU A 24 -37.11 -27.45 5.45
N ILE A 25 -36.00 -27.78 4.80
CA ILE A 25 -35.88 -29.02 4.03
C ILE A 25 -36.09 -30.23 4.95
N SER A 26 -35.39 -30.27 6.08
CA SER A 26 -35.48 -31.42 7.02
C SER A 26 -36.89 -31.56 7.60
N THR A 27 -37.52 -30.44 7.95
CA THR A 27 -38.87 -30.46 8.57
C THR A 27 -39.95 -30.80 7.53
N VAL A 28 -39.83 -30.32 6.28
CA VAL A 28 -40.77 -30.69 5.18
C VAL A 28 -40.70 -32.21 4.91
N ILE A 29 -39.48 -32.75 4.80
CA ILE A 29 -39.30 -34.22 4.64
C ILE A 29 -39.90 -34.99 5.82
N GLY A 30 -39.62 -34.51 7.05
CA GLY A 30 -40.18 -35.08 8.26
C GLY A 30 -41.71 -35.04 8.32
N LEU A 31 -42.30 -33.89 7.94
CA LEU A 31 -43.76 -33.72 7.85
C LEU A 31 -44.40 -34.69 6.88
N ILE A 32 -43.84 -34.83 5.67
CA ILE A 32 -44.37 -35.77 4.64
C ILE A 32 -44.43 -37.22 5.26
N SER A 33 -43.35 -37.64 5.93
CA SER A 33 -43.31 -38.93 6.56
C SER A 33 -44.33 -39.08 7.71
N MET A 34 -44.48 -38.01 8.55
CA MET A 34 -45.41 -38.03 9.67
C MET A 34 -46.87 -37.99 9.23
N PHE A 35 -47.22 -37.22 8.21
CA PHE A 35 -48.56 -37.20 7.65
C PHE A 35 -48.97 -38.56 7.08
N ALA A 36 -48.04 -39.35 6.55
CA ALA A 36 -48.31 -40.70 6.07
C ALA A 36 -48.56 -41.70 7.20
N LEU A 37 -48.00 -41.49 8.40
CA LEU A 37 -48.11 -42.42 9.54
C LEU A 37 -49.21 -42.00 10.55
N ASP A 38 -49.19 -40.76 11.05
CA ASP A 38 -50.17 -40.22 11.99
C ASP A 38 -50.28 -38.68 11.87
N PRO A 39 -51.25 -38.19 11.05
CA PRO A 39 -51.43 -36.76 10.81
C PRO A 39 -51.90 -36.00 12.06
N LYS A 40 -52.46 -36.66 13.07
CA LYS A 40 -52.98 -36.03 14.29
C LYS A 40 -52.01 -36.07 15.46
N SER A 41 -50.81 -36.58 15.27
CA SER A 41 -49.85 -36.67 16.35
C SER A 41 -49.42 -35.24 16.82
N ILE A 42 -49.13 -35.10 18.11
CA ILE A 42 -48.61 -33.87 18.70
C ILE A 42 -47.33 -33.44 18.01
N MET A 43 -46.50 -34.38 17.59
CA MET A 43 -45.25 -34.11 16.88
C MET A 43 -45.49 -33.48 15.51
N THR A 44 -46.48 -33.96 14.78
CA THR A 44 -46.91 -33.38 13.48
C THR A 44 -47.38 -31.93 13.65
N MET A 45 -48.20 -31.67 14.67
CA MET A 45 -48.70 -30.31 14.96
C MET A 45 -47.59 -29.36 15.39
N LEU A 46 -46.67 -29.77 16.25
CA LEU A 46 -45.52 -28.97 16.68
C LEU A 46 -44.61 -28.63 15.49
N ASN A 47 -44.33 -29.57 14.60
CA ASN A 47 -43.51 -29.31 13.39
C ASN A 47 -44.19 -28.37 12.44
N LEU A 48 -45.51 -28.45 12.25
CA LEU A 48 -46.27 -27.47 11.43
C LEU A 48 -46.14 -26.04 11.98
N VAL A 49 -46.29 -25.88 13.30
CA VAL A 49 -46.14 -24.59 13.97
C VAL A 49 -44.73 -24.03 13.75
N GLN A 50 -43.71 -24.87 13.89
CA GLN A 50 -42.31 -24.46 13.72
C GLN A 50 -41.98 -24.03 12.29
N VAL A 51 -42.52 -24.71 11.25
CA VAL A 51 -42.32 -24.40 9.83
C VAL A 51 -42.83 -22.95 9.53
N ILE A 52 -43.84 -22.50 10.26
CA ILE A 52 -44.39 -21.14 10.12
C ILE A 52 -43.59 -20.14 10.94
N ILE A 53 -43.28 -20.45 12.20
CA ILE A 53 -42.66 -19.52 13.14
C ILE A 53 -41.22 -19.15 12.74
N TYR A 54 -40.37 -20.12 12.39
CA TYR A 54 -38.96 -19.80 12.15
C TYR A 54 -38.68 -18.93 10.93
N PRO A 55 -39.37 -19.05 9.78
CA PRO A 55 -39.27 -18.06 8.73
C PRO A 55 -39.69 -16.65 9.18
N ILE A 56 -40.76 -16.54 9.96
CA ILE A 56 -41.21 -15.24 10.49
C ILE A 56 -40.11 -14.64 11.39
N VAL A 57 -39.58 -15.42 12.32
CA VAL A 57 -38.48 -14.97 13.20
C VAL A 57 -37.24 -14.56 12.39
N TYR A 58 -36.89 -15.31 11.35
CA TYR A 58 -35.79 -14.98 10.46
C TYR A 58 -35.99 -13.60 9.78
N PHE A 59 -37.17 -13.36 9.21
CA PHE A 59 -37.48 -12.08 8.59
C PHE A 59 -37.51 -10.93 9.62
N MET A 60 -38.07 -11.15 10.78
CA MET A 60 -38.12 -10.15 11.87
C MET A 60 -36.73 -9.79 12.38
N THR A 61 -35.86 -10.78 12.64
CA THR A 61 -34.49 -10.54 13.11
C THR A 61 -33.64 -9.85 12.06
N ASN A 62 -33.80 -10.18 10.79
CA ASN A 62 -33.11 -9.55 9.69
C ASN A 62 -33.58 -8.10 9.48
N LYS A 63 -34.89 -7.83 9.57
CA LYS A 63 -35.44 -6.47 9.47
C LYS A 63 -35.04 -5.57 10.63
N SER A 64 -34.97 -6.12 11.85
CA SER A 64 -34.61 -5.36 13.06
C SER A 64 -33.09 -5.23 13.27
N LYS A 65 -32.26 -5.65 12.32
CA LYS A 65 -30.77 -5.66 12.42
C LYS A 65 -30.26 -6.42 13.67
N ARG A 66 -30.98 -7.47 14.07
CA ARG A 66 -30.63 -8.34 15.22
C ARG A 66 -30.39 -9.77 14.77
N GLU A 67 -29.69 -9.92 13.65
CA GLU A 67 -29.42 -11.21 12.98
C GLU A 67 -28.72 -12.22 13.90
N TYR A 68 -27.98 -11.74 14.89
CA TYR A 68 -27.28 -12.58 15.87
C TYR A 68 -28.23 -13.37 16.80
N LEU A 69 -29.50 -12.99 16.92
CA LEU A 69 -30.49 -13.69 17.76
C LEU A 69 -31.07 -14.92 17.07
N PHE A 70 -31.17 -14.93 15.76
CA PHE A 70 -31.81 -16.01 15.00
C PHE A 70 -31.26 -17.39 15.32
N PRO A 71 -29.91 -17.63 15.33
CA PRO A 71 -29.36 -18.96 15.66
C PRO A 71 -29.69 -19.43 17.07
N TYR A 72 -29.78 -18.53 18.04
CA TYR A 72 -30.21 -18.89 19.41
C TYR A 72 -31.66 -19.33 19.43
N VAL A 73 -32.54 -18.55 18.81
CA VAL A 73 -33.99 -18.83 18.81
C VAL A 73 -34.28 -20.16 18.14
N ILE A 74 -33.67 -20.46 16.99
CA ILE A 74 -33.93 -21.69 16.26
C ILE A 74 -33.38 -22.90 17.01
N VAL A 75 -32.14 -22.85 17.57
CA VAL A 75 -31.53 -23.96 18.27
C VAL A 75 -32.26 -24.28 19.60
N ILE A 76 -32.57 -23.24 20.38
CA ILE A 76 -33.32 -23.42 21.63
C ILE A 76 -34.72 -23.90 21.33
N GLY A 77 -35.41 -23.29 20.36
CA GLY A 77 -36.79 -23.64 20.05
C GLY A 77 -36.93 -25.10 19.55
N MET A 78 -36.08 -25.54 18.62
CA MET A 78 -36.08 -26.93 18.13
C MET A 78 -35.84 -27.92 19.23
N ASN A 79 -34.80 -27.72 20.04
CA ASN A 79 -34.46 -28.62 21.14
C ASN A 79 -35.55 -28.63 22.23
N THR A 80 -36.17 -27.46 22.55
CA THR A 80 -37.28 -27.42 23.50
C THR A 80 -38.50 -28.16 22.98
N CYS A 81 -38.88 -28.03 21.72
CA CYS A 81 -39.95 -28.78 21.12
C CYS A 81 -39.68 -30.27 21.11
N MET A 82 -38.43 -30.69 20.81
CA MET A 82 -38.02 -32.09 20.86
C MET A 82 -38.12 -32.63 22.28
N LEU A 83 -37.66 -31.87 23.28
CA LEU A 83 -37.78 -32.29 24.70
C LEU A 83 -39.23 -32.45 25.10
N ILE A 84 -40.11 -31.50 24.78
CA ILE A 84 -41.55 -31.59 25.07
C ILE A 84 -42.14 -32.84 24.41
N THR A 85 -41.84 -33.07 23.13
CA THR A 85 -42.31 -34.27 22.40
C THR A 85 -41.84 -35.54 23.10
N THR A 86 -40.56 -35.64 23.46
CA THR A 86 -40.02 -36.81 24.15
C THR A 86 -40.63 -37.04 25.52
N LEU A 87 -40.92 -35.98 26.29
CA LEU A 87 -41.61 -36.04 27.57
C LEU A 87 -43.05 -36.58 27.44
N ILE A 88 -43.77 -36.27 26.38
CA ILE A 88 -45.15 -36.68 26.13
C ILE A 88 -45.22 -38.10 25.56
N THR A 89 -44.36 -38.39 24.56
CA THR A 89 -44.44 -39.67 23.81
C THR A 89 -43.61 -40.79 24.43
N GLY A 90 -42.74 -40.49 25.40
CA GLY A 90 -41.72 -41.37 25.91
C GLY A 90 -40.51 -41.50 25.00
N GLY A 91 -39.43 -42.12 25.53
CA GLY A 91 -38.20 -42.31 24.80
C GLY A 91 -38.32 -43.30 23.65
N ASN A 92 -37.76 -42.99 22.50
CA ASN A 92 -37.81 -43.81 21.30
C ASN A 92 -36.54 -43.63 20.46
N LEU A 93 -36.29 -44.53 19.50
CA LEU A 93 -35.10 -44.51 18.63
C LEU A 93 -35.02 -43.24 17.76
N ALA A 94 -36.15 -42.78 17.24
CA ALA A 94 -36.21 -41.55 16.43
C ALA A 94 -35.74 -40.32 17.26
N GLY A 95 -36.09 -40.28 18.55
CA GLY A 95 -35.61 -39.27 19.49
C GLY A 95 -34.09 -39.28 19.64
N VAL A 96 -33.51 -40.46 19.80
CA VAL A 96 -32.04 -40.66 19.90
C VAL A 96 -31.34 -40.15 18.63
N ILE A 97 -31.82 -40.55 17.46
CA ILE A 97 -31.25 -40.12 16.16
C ILE A 97 -31.37 -38.59 15.97
N SER A 98 -32.51 -38.03 16.36
CA SER A 98 -32.74 -36.58 16.24
C SER A 98 -31.78 -35.76 17.12
N VAL A 99 -31.30 -36.29 18.25
CA VAL A 99 -30.30 -35.61 19.09
C VAL A 99 -29.02 -35.31 18.29
N PHE A 100 -28.52 -36.29 17.53
CA PHE A 100 -27.32 -36.09 16.70
C PHE A 100 -27.54 -35.04 15.64
N PHE A 101 -28.69 -35.07 14.95
CA PHE A 101 -29.04 -34.06 13.96
C PHE A 101 -29.08 -32.65 14.58
N PHE A 102 -29.75 -32.46 15.72
CA PHE A 102 -29.84 -31.15 16.37
C PHE A 102 -28.50 -30.64 16.90
N THR A 103 -27.64 -31.56 17.35
CA THR A 103 -26.29 -31.21 17.78
C THR A 103 -25.43 -30.75 16.60
N ILE A 104 -25.48 -31.45 15.45
CA ILE A 104 -24.82 -31.02 14.22
C ILE A 104 -25.39 -29.67 13.74
N PHE A 105 -26.71 -29.52 13.80
CA PHE A 105 -27.36 -28.26 13.43
C PHE A 105 -26.95 -27.09 14.31
N ALA A 106 -26.77 -27.29 15.62
CA ALA A 106 -26.27 -26.30 16.55
C ALA A 106 -24.81 -25.89 16.29
N ALA A 107 -24.04 -26.71 15.57
CA ALA A 107 -22.66 -26.38 15.16
C ALA A 107 -22.59 -25.49 13.92
N VAL A 108 -23.65 -25.42 13.09
CA VAL A 108 -23.66 -24.65 11.81
C VAL A 108 -23.29 -23.18 11.95
N PRO A 109 -23.71 -22.44 12.99
CA PRO A 109 -23.31 -21.04 13.19
C PRO A 109 -21.81 -20.88 13.50
N PHE A 110 -21.08 -21.93 13.78
CA PHE A 110 -19.69 -21.93 14.29
C PHE A 110 -19.52 -21.06 15.54
N ASN A 111 -20.55 -21.02 16.39
CA ASN A 111 -20.54 -20.25 17.63
C ASN A 111 -20.51 -21.18 18.85
N LYS A 112 -19.45 -21.07 19.66
CA LYS A 112 -19.23 -21.93 20.87
C LYS A 112 -20.39 -21.89 21.86
N LYS A 113 -21.03 -20.73 22.04
CA LYS A 113 -22.13 -20.55 22.97
C LYS A 113 -23.39 -21.29 22.48
N ILE A 114 -23.72 -21.13 21.18
CA ILE A 114 -24.88 -21.79 20.57
C ILE A 114 -24.67 -23.29 20.53
N PHE A 115 -23.47 -23.73 20.17
CA PHE A 115 -23.10 -25.14 20.17
C PHE A 115 -23.15 -25.75 21.58
N GLY A 116 -22.64 -25.03 22.61
CA GLY A 116 -22.74 -25.46 24.02
C GLY A 116 -24.18 -25.65 24.48
N ILE A 117 -25.11 -24.78 24.08
CA ILE A 117 -26.55 -24.93 24.34
C ILE A 117 -27.07 -26.25 23.69
N GLY A 118 -26.69 -26.47 22.41
CA GLY A 118 -27.07 -27.69 21.70
C GLY A 118 -26.57 -28.96 22.39
N ILE A 119 -25.33 -28.97 22.89
CA ILE A 119 -24.75 -30.06 23.64
C ILE A 119 -25.57 -30.36 24.92
N VAL A 120 -25.86 -29.33 25.70
CA VAL A 120 -26.60 -29.50 26.95
C VAL A 120 -28.00 -30.10 26.70
N PHE A 121 -28.75 -29.51 25.75
CA PHE A 121 -30.04 -30.07 25.37
C PHE A 121 -29.94 -31.50 24.84
N GLY A 122 -28.95 -31.77 23.98
CA GLY A 122 -28.73 -33.09 23.42
C GLY A 122 -28.46 -34.14 24.49
N LEU A 123 -27.63 -33.83 25.51
CA LEU A 123 -27.39 -34.72 26.65
C LEU A 123 -28.67 -34.99 27.43
N ILE A 124 -29.48 -33.96 27.69
CA ILE A 124 -30.76 -34.13 28.43
C ILE A 124 -31.70 -35.03 27.63
N ILE A 125 -31.89 -34.74 26.33
CA ILE A 125 -32.80 -35.50 25.48
C ILE A 125 -32.32 -36.97 25.29
N LEU A 126 -31.00 -37.16 25.06
CA LEU A 126 -30.40 -38.49 24.94
C LEU A 126 -30.60 -39.33 26.20
N SER A 127 -30.30 -38.75 27.36
CA SER A 127 -30.48 -39.42 28.66
C SER A 127 -31.95 -39.77 28.88
N TYR A 128 -32.88 -38.87 28.64
CA TYR A 128 -34.31 -39.14 28.82
C TYR A 128 -34.81 -40.26 27.89
N ASN A 129 -34.46 -40.23 26.59
CA ASN A 129 -34.84 -41.27 25.63
C ASN A 129 -34.32 -42.67 26.03
N SER A 130 -33.14 -42.73 26.64
CA SER A 130 -32.53 -44.00 27.04
C SER A 130 -32.98 -44.51 28.38
N PHE A 131 -33.28 -43.65 29.36
CA PHE A 131 -33.68 -44.07 30.69
C PHE A 131 -35.20 -44.23 30.85
N PHE A 132 -36.00 -43.54 30.03
CA PHE A 132 -37.48 -43.60 30.07
C PHE A 132 -38.03 -44.01 28.69
N PRO A 133 -37.56 -45.11 28.08
CA PRO A 133 -38.04 -45.58 26.80
C PRO A 133 -39.46 -46.14 26.89
N VAL A 134 -40.21 -46.03 25.79
CA VAL A 134 -41.46 -46.82 25.64
C VAL A 134 -41.10 -48.31 25.64
N ALA A 135 -42.00 -49.19 26.08
CA ALA A 135 -41.77 -50.63 26.21
C ALA A 135 -41.17 -51.28 24.94
N THR A 136 -41.60 -50.86 23.77
CA THR A 136 -41.09 -51.32 22.48
C THR A 136 -39.60 -51.00 22.25
N TYR A 137 -39.05 -49.98 22.94
CA TYR A 137 -37.66 -49.52 22.82
C TYR A 137 -36.86 -49.73 24.11
N ALA A 138 -37.23 -50.71 24.94
CA ALA A 138 -36.57 -50.99 26.22
C ALA A 138 -35.04 -51.22 26.10
N TYR A 139 -34.57 -51.72 24.95
CA TYR A 139 -33.15 -51.94 24.65
C TYR A 139 -32.34 -50.66 24.61
N LEU A 140 -32.94 -49.48 24.44
CA LEU A 140 -32.23 -48.18 24.45
C LEU A 140 -31.50 -47.95 25.78
N LYS A 141 -31.98 -48.54 26.86
CA LYS A 141 -31.33 -48.42 28.16
C LYS A 141 -30.03 -49.22 28.22
N GLU A 142 -30.00 -50.40 27.59
CA GLU A 142 -28.82 -51.26 27.51
C GLU A 142 -27.77 -50.63 26.58
N GLU A 143 -28.20 -50.01 25.49
CA GLU A 143 -27.34 -49.36 24.49
C GLU A 143 -26.94 -47.92 24.85
N PHE A 144 -27.34 -47.42 26.02
CA PHE A 144 -27.05 -46.02 26.40
C PHE A 144 -25.55 -45.68 26.32
N ALA A 145 -24.68 -46.58 26.78
CA ALA A 145 -23.23 -46.38 26.78
C ALA A 145 -22.69 -46.17 25.35
N SER A 146 -23.21 -46.96 24.39
CA SER A 146 -22.85 -46.86 22.97
C SER A 146 -23.29 -45.54 22.37
N PHE A 147 -24.53 -45.12 22.57
CA PHE A 147 -25.06 -43.84 22.10
C PHE A 147 -24.37 -42.66 22.74
N PHE A 148 -24.09 -42.73 24.05
CA PHE A 148 -23.36 -41.66 24.75
C PHE A 148 -21.94 -41.52 24.25
N LEU A 149 -21.21 -42.62 24.00
CA LEU A 149 -19.86 -42.60 23.45
C LEU A 149 -19.85 -41.93 22.05
N ILE A 150 -20.76 -42.34 21.14
CA ILE A 150 -20.87 -41.75 19.80
C ILE A 150 -21.21 -40.28 19.88
N TYR A 151 -22.12 -39.90 20.80
CA TYR A 151 -22.49 -38.50 21.04
C TYR A 151 -21.29 -37.68 21.51
N LEU A 152 -20.52 -38.20 22.47
CA LEU A 152 -19.32 -37.53 22.99
C LEU A 152 -18.27 -37.35 21.90
N LEU A 153 -17.98 -38.39 21.09
CA LEU A 153 -17.04 -38.32 19.99
C LEU A 153 -17.50 -37.28 18.93
N SER A 154 -18.80 -37.28 18.61
CA SER A 154 -19.37 -36.31 17.67
C SER A 154 -19.25 -34.89 18.19
N THR A 155 -19.51 -34.64 19.47
CA THR A 155 -19.40 -33.29 20.06
C THR A 155 -17.93 -32.83 20.14
N VAL A 156 -16.98 -33.70 20.41
CA VAL A 156 -15.54 -33.40 20.38
C VAL A 156 -15.13 -33.04 18.98
N LEU A 157 -15.49 -33.83 17.94
CA LEU A 157 -15.17 -33.55 16.55
C LEU A 157 -15.71 -32.19 16.10
N LEU A 158 -17.01 -31.93 16.40
CA LEU A 158 -17.63 -30.63 16.04
C LEU A 158 -17.00 -29.46 16.82
N SER A 159 -16.59 -29.67 18.08
CA SER A 159 -15.89 -28.63 18.84
C SER A 159 -14.54 -28.27 18.23
N VAL A 160 -13.80 -29.27 17.74
CA VAL A 160 -12.53 -29.06 17.01
C VAL A 160 -12.78 -28.28 15.70
N LEU A 161 -13.81 -28.64 14.94
CA LEU A 161 -14.19 -27.95 13.73
C LEU A 161 -14.54 -26.46 13.99
N ILE A 162 -15.30 -26.19 15.04
CA ILE A 162 -15.63 -24.81 15.46
C ILE A 162 -14.35 -24.07 15.86
N HIS A 163 -13.44 -24.70 16.59
CA HIS A 163 -12.17 -24.07 16.98
C HIS A 163 -11.28 -23.77 15.78
N LEU A 164 -11.19 -24.68 14.82
CA LEU A 164 -10.43 -24.46 13.57
C LEU A 164 -11.03 -23.33 12.75
N ASN A 165 -12.37 -23.26 12.65
CA ASN A 165 -13.04 -22.15 11.95
C ASN A 165 -12.75 -20.79 12.61
N ASP A 166 -12.79 -20.72 13.96
CA ASP A 166 -12.42 -19.50 14.69
C ASP A 166 -10.96 -19.08 14.40
N LYS A 167 -10.05 -20.05 14.32
CA LYS A 167 -8.63 -19.79 14.01
C LYS A 167 -8.46 -19.28 12.58
N GLN A 168 -9.12 -19.91 11.61
CA GLN A 168 -9.10 -19.46 10.21
C GLN A 168 -9.66 -18.04 10.08
N TYR A 169 -10.73 -17.73 10.81
CA TYR A 169 -11.33 -16.39 10.78
C TYR A 169 -10.38 -15.32 11.32
N LYS A 170 -9.65 -15.61 12.40
CA LYS A 170 -8.63 -14.71 12.94
C LYS A 170 -7.48 -14.49 11.98
N MET A 171 -6.96 -15.56 11.37
CA MET A 171 -5.90 -15.43 10.35
C MET A 171 -6.36 -14.59 9.16
N LEU A 172 -7.59 -14.79 8.67
CA LEU A 172 -8.14 -13.98 7.60
C LEU A 172 -8.21 -12.49 7.99
N GLN A 173 -8.59 -12.20 9.22
CA GLN A 173 -8.63 -10.84 9.74
C GLN A 173 -7.23 -10.20 9.78
N GLU A 174 -6.23 -10.93 10.28
CA GLU A 174 -4.82 -10.48 10.30
C GLU A 174 -4.30 -10.22 8.88
N TYR A 175 -4.62 -11.09 7.92
CA TYR A 175 -4.26 -10.88 6.51
C TYR A 175 -4.90 -9.62 5.91
N MET A 176 -6.16 -9.37 6.21
CA MET A 176 -6.85 -8.16 5.73
C MET A 176 -6.26 -6.89 6.33
N ASP A 177 -5.96 -6.88 7.63
CA ASP A 177 -5.33 -5.75 8.30
C ASP A 177 -3.92 -5.48 7.73
N GLN A 178 -3.16 -6.54 7.44
CA GLN A 178 -1.84 -6.42 6.83
C GLN A 178 -1.92 -5.91 5.38
N GLU A 179 -2.90 -6.37 4.59
CA GLU A 179 -3.08 -5.89 3.21
C GLU A 179 -3.52 -4.42 3.18
N GLU A 180 -4.36 -3.98 4.12
CA GLU A 180 -4.74 -2.57 4.25
C GLU A 180 -3.53 -1.71 4.62
N ALA A 181 -2.68 -2.18 5.55
CA ALA A 181 -1.44 -1.48 5.91
C ALA A 181 -0.46 -1.40 4.72
N ASN A 182 -0.28 -2.50 3.98
CA ASN A 182 0.54 -2.53 2.77
C ASN A 182 0.03 -1.59 1.68
N SER A 183 -1.29 -1.55 1.49
CA SER A 183 -1.92 -0.66 0.51
C SER A 183 -1.70 0.82 0.86
N ARG A 184 -1.82 1.19 2.14
CA ARG A 184 -1.51 2.55 2.61
C ARG A 184 -0.03 2.90 2.40
N ALA A 185 0.88 1.98 2.75
CA ALA A 185 2.32 2.21 2.56
C ALA A 185 2.69 2.38 1.07
N LYS A 186 2.07 1.61 0.16
CA LYS A 186 2.25 1.77 -1.29
C LYS A 186 1.75 3.13 -1.79
N GLU A 187 0.61 3.61 -1.29
CA GLU A 187 0.07 4.93 -1.69
C GLU A 187 0.97 6.06 -1.18
N GLU A 188 1.47 5.97 0.05
CA GLU A 188 2.45 6.93 0.58
C GLU A 188 3.75 6.94 -0.25
N GLN A 189 4.27 5.75 -0.61
CA GLN A 189 5.45 5.65 -1.48
C GLN A 189 5.19 6.27 -2.86
N LYS A 190 4.02 6.06 -3.44
CA LYS A 190 3.65 6.65 -4.73
C LYS A 190 3.64 8.17 -4.67
N VAL A 191 2.99 8.75 -3.66
CA VAL A 191 2.96 10.21 -3.46
C VAL A 191 4.37 10.77 -3.25
N LYS A 192 5.21 10.08 -2.48
CA LYS A 192 6.61 10.48 -2.30
C LYS A 192 7.40 10.43 -3.61
N LEU A 193 7.24 9.36 -4.38
CA LEU A 193 7.91 9.22 -5.68
C LEU A 193 7.47 10.31 -6.67
N GLU A 194 6.19 10.62 -6.75
CA GLU A 194 5.66 11.71 -7.58
C GLU A 194 6.28 13.06 -7.21
N LYS A 195 6.42 13.35 -5.91
CA LYS A 195 7.08 14.56 -5.41
C LYS A 195 8.57 14.61 -5.78
N GLU A 196 9.28 13.48 -5.64
CA GLU A 196 10.70 13.38 -6.01
C GLU A 196 10.89 13.56 -7.51
N LEU A 197 10.03 12.96 -8.35
CA LEU A 197 10.05 13.14 -9.81
C LEU A 197 9.83 14.61 -10.21
N PHE A 198 8.89 15.29 -9.56
CA PHE A 198 8.67 16.72 -9.79
C PHE A 198 9.91 17.56 -9.43
N THR A 199 10.57 17.25 -8.31
CA THR A 199 11.80 17.94 -7.89
C THR A 199 12.96 17.71 -8.87
N ILE A 200 13.09 16.49 -9.40
CA ILE A 200 14.09 16.14 -10.42
C ILE A 200 13.80 16.91 -11.71
N ALA A 201 12.54 16.97 -12.15
CA ALA A 201 12.16 17.70 -13.36
C ALA A 201 12.46 19.21 -13.24
N ASP A 202 12.16 19.84 -12.11
CA ASP A 202 12.51 21.23 -11.82
C ASP A 202 14.04 21.44 -11.83
N SER A 203 14.79 20.54 -11.23
CA SER A 203 16.26 20.59 -11.21
C SER A 203 16.85 20.46 -12.62
N LEU A 204 16.32 19.57 -13.45
CA LEU A 204 16.73 19.41 -14.84
C LEU A 204 16.43 20.67 -15.67
N SER A 205 15.28 21.32 -15.45
CA SER A 205 14.96 22.59 -16.08
C SER A 205 15.99 23.66 -15.74
N LYS A 206 16.35 23.80 -14.47
CA LYS A 206 17.37 24.75 -13.99
C LYS A 206 18.76 24.44 -14.55
N VAL A 207 19.12 23.17 -14.67
CA VAL A 207 20.38 22.75 -15.32
C VAL A 207 20.39 23.14 -16.77
N ASN A 208 19.29 22.95 -17.50
CA ASN A 208 19.19 23.35 -18.92
C ASN A 208 19.32 24.83 -19.09
N GLU A 209 18.69 25.66 -18.26
CA GLU A 209 18.86 27.13 -18.27
C GLU A 209 20.32 27.53 -18.04
N LYS A 210 21.02 26.90 -17.09
CA LYS A 210 22.45 27.16 -16.83
C LYS A 210 23.33 26.75 -18.00
N ILE A 211 23.01 25.65 -18.68
CA ILE A 211 23.74 25.24 -19.89
C ILE A 211 23.57 26.30 -20.99
N GLN A 212 22.35 26.76 -21.24
CA GLN A 212 22.11 27.82 -22.24
C GLN A 212 22.86 29.10 -21.91
N PHE A 213 22.83 29.52 -20.63
CA PHE A 213 23.60 30.68 -20.18
C PHE A 213 25.12 30.47 -20.40
N SER A 214 25.64 29.28 -20.07
CA SER A 214 27.06 28.95 -20.28
C SER A 214 27.46 28.99 -21.75
N VAL A 215 26.62 28.50 -22.66
CA VAL A 215 26.82 28.56 -24.12
C VAL A 215 26.88 29.99 -24.57
N SER A 216 25.95 30.85 -24.13
CA SER A 216 25.96 32.30 -24.47
C SER A 216 27.23 33.00 -23.98
N SER A 217 27.63 32.72 -22.72
CA SER A 217 28.87 33.29 -22.16
C SER A 217 30.14 32.82 -22.90
N GLN A 218 30.15 31.55 -23.39
CA GLN A 218 31.24 31.06 -24.22
C GLN A 218 31.32 31.77 -25.58
N ASP A 219 30.18 32.10 -26.19
CA ASP A 219 30.16 32.87 -27.44
C ASP A 219 30.66 34.32 -27.23
N GLU A 220 30.26 34.98 -26.15
CA GLU A 220 30.78 36.28 -25.74
C GLU A 220 32.31 36.24 -25.51
N MET A 221 32.81 35.20 -24.80
CA MET A 221 34.22 35.01 -24.55
C MET A 221 34.99 34.78 -25.87
N ARG A 222 34.41 34.05 -26.82
CA ARG A 222 35.01 33.83 -28.14
C ARG A 222 35.15 35.14 -28.92
N ILE A 223 34.16 36.02 -28.86
CA ILE A 223 34.21 37.36 -29.47
C ILE A 223 35.32 38.20 -28.82
N ALA A 224 35.36 38.24 -27.48
CA ALA A 224 36.38 39.00 -26.76
C ALA A 224 37.82 38.48 -27.05
N ILE A 225 38.01 37.17 -27.14
CA ILE A 225 39.30 36.58 -27.53
C ILE A 225 39.70 37.00 -28.96
N SER A 226 38.73 37.05 -29.89
CA SER A 226 38.97 37.50 -31.26
C SER A 226 39.38 38.99 -31.30
N GLU A 227 38.72 39.82 -30.50
CA GLU A 227 39.05 41.28 -30.38
C GLU A 227 40.45 41.48 -29.76
N VAL A 228 40.80 40.71 -28.69
CA VAL A 228 42.15 40.75 -28.09
C VAL A 228 43.19 40.30 -29.10
N SER A 229 42.91 39.27 -29.90
CA SER A 229 43.83 38.79 -30.93
C SER A 229 44.06 39.84 -32.02
N ALA A 230 42.98 40.51 -32.51
CA ALA A 230 43.09 41.60 -33.45
C ALA A 230 43.86 42.80 -32.89
N GLY A 231 43.56 43.18 -31.64
CA GLY A 231 44.29 44.23 -30.91
C GLY A 231 45.80 43.92 -30.76
N SER A 232 46.12 42.65 -30.44
CA SER A 232 47.51 42.19 -30.31
C SER A 232 48.26 42.26 -31.66
N GLN A 233 47.60 41.97 -32.78
CA GLN A 233 48.16 42.12 -34.12
C GLN A 233 48.49 43.59 -34.44
N VAL A 234 47.56 44.49 -34.14
CA VAL A 234 47.78 45.95 -34.35
C VAL A 234 48.91 46.44 -33.46
N GLN A 235 49.01 46.01 -32.18
CA GLN A 235 50.15 46.34 -31.32
C GLN A 235 51.45 45.83 -31.87
N SER A 236 51.53 44.63 -32.43
CA SER A 236 52.72 44.07 -33.02
C SER A 236 53.19 44.94 -34.22
N GLU A 237 52.27 45.38 -35.09
CA GLU A 237 52.54 46.27 -36.20
C GLU A 237 53.07 47.68 -35.74
N GLN A 238 52.44 48.20 -34.67
CA GLN A 238 52.90 49.48 -34.07
C GLN A 238 54.33 49.36 -33.48
N ILE A 239 54.61 48.26 -32.75
CA ILE A 239 55.96 48.03 -32.23
C ILE A 239 57.00 47.91 -33.36
N SER A 240 56.64 47.21 -34.43
CA SER A 240 57.51 47.17 -35.62
C SER A 240 57.78 48.54 -36.22
N GLY A 241 56.70 49.37 -36.31
CA GLY A 241 56.85 50.79 -36.77
C GLY A 241 57.71 51.61 -35.83
N ILE A 242 57.56 51.46 -34.49
CA ILE A 242 58.40 52.15 -33.52
C ILE A 242 59.86 51.71 -33.62
N ALA A 243 60.13 50.45 -33.85
CA ALA A 243 61.52 49.90 -34.02
C ALA A 243 62.12 50.54 -35.29
N THR A 244 61.34 50.59 -36.38
CA THR A 244 61.79 51.26 -37.67
C THR A 244 62.08 52.70 -37.45
N ASN A 245 61.21 53.48 -36.76
CA ASN A 245 61.45 54.90 -36.48
C ASN A 245 62.66 55.10 -35.56
N ALA A 246 62.86 54.23 -34.53
CA ALA A 246 64.03 54.31 -33.70
C ALA A 246 65.32 54.07 -34.47
N HIS A 247 65.32 53.14 -35.45
CA HIS A 247 66.44 52.87 -36.31
C HIS A 247 66.72 54.12 -37.22
N ASN A 248 65.70 54.68 -37.83
CA ASN A 248 65.85 55.87 -38.62
C ASN A 248 66.37 57.05 -37.81
N ASN A 249 65.89 57.22 -36.56
CA ASN A 249 66.40 58.29 -35.69
C ASN A 249 67.89 58.06 -35.33
N LEU A 250 68.34 56.79 -35.17
CA LEU A 250 69.76 56.51 -34.93
C LEU A 250 70.60 56.89 -36.18
N VAL A 251 70.13 56.63 -37.41
CA VAL A 251 70.80 57.05 -38.65
C VAL A 251 70.88 58.60 -38.69
N VAL A 252 69.79 59.35 -38.47
CA VAL A 252 69.76 60.80 -38.45
C VAL A 252 70.70 61.38 -37.38
N LEU A 253 70.75 60.74 -36.16
CA LEU A 253 71.66 61.18 -35.09
C LEU A 253 73.15 60.98 -35.52
N ASN A 254 73.44 59.86 -36.21
CA ASN A 254 74.79 59.63 -36.72
C ASN A 254 75.21 60.69 -37.75
N ASP A 255 74.30 61.00 -38.70
CA ASP A 255 74.50 62.03 -39.74
C ASP A 255 74.69 63.40 -39.11
N MET A 256 73.86 63.76 -38.10
CA MET A 256 74.05 64.99 -37.31
C MET A 256 75.42 65.03 -36.61
N ASN A 257 75.85 63.91 -35.99
CA ASN A 257 77.13 63.84 -35.34
C ASN A 257 78.28 64.02 -36.35
N GLN A 258 78.18 63.42 -37.51
CA GLN A 258 79.15 63.63 -38.63
C GLN A 258 79.16 65.09 -39.07
N SER A 259 77.98 65.67 -39.36
CA SER A 259 77.92 67.10 -39.74
C SER A 259 78.43 68.05 -38.69
N THR A 260 78.22 67.73 -37.40
CA THR A 260 78.75 68.51 -36.28
C THR A 260 80.30 68.45 -36.24
N LYS A 261 80.91 67.26 -36.49
CA LYS A 261 82.36 67.13 -36.60
C LYS A 261 82.91 67.98 -37.78
N GLU A 262 82.27 67.90 -38.91
CA GLU A 262 82.66 68.71 -40.09
C GLU A 262 82.60 70.20 -39.81
N LEU A 263 81.53 70.70 -39.14
CA LEU A 263 81.39 72.07 -38.72
C LEU A 263 82.45 72.51 -37.71
N ILE A 264 82.87 71.61 -36.76
CA ILE A 264 83.94 71.92 -35.84
C ILE A 264 85.25 72.03 -36.55
N GLU A 265 85.57 71.15 -37.56
CA GLU A 265 86.75 71.22 -38.36
C GLU A 265 86.77 72.56 -39.21
N GLU A 266 85.67 72.89 -39.85
CA GLU A 266 85.50 74.10 -40.59
C GLU A 266 85.66 75.34 -39.71
N SER A 267 85.06 75.32 -38.50
CA SER A 267 85.20 76.42 -37.49
C SER A 267 86.67 76.62 -37.08
N VAL A 268 87.39 75.49 -36.84
CA VAL A 268 88.80 75.53 -36.45
C VAL A 268 89.65 76.11 -37.62
N GLN A 269 89.42 75.65 -38.87
CA GLN A 269 90.10 76.20 -40.02
C GLN A 269 89.79 77.72 -40.22
N SER A 270 88.57 78.15 -40.06
CA SER A 270 88.18 79.53 -40.15
C SER A 270 88.85 80.37 -39.01
N SER A 271 88.98 79.83 -37.82
CA SER A 271 89.71 80.49 -36.72
C SER A 271 91.19 80.66 -37.03
N ILE A 272 91.84 79.63 -37.60
CA ILE A 272 93.24 79.68 -38.01
C ILE A 272 93.43 80.73 -39.13
N ALA A 273 92.58 80.71 -40.13
CA ALA A 273 92.60 81.67 -41.19
C ALA A 273 92.42 83.14 -40.74
N ALA A 274 91.53 83.32 -39.70
CA ALA A 274 91.37 84.65 -39.10
C ALA A 274 92.58 85.09 -38.28
N GLU A 275 93.24 84.18 -37.61
CA GLU A 275 94.51 84.42 -36.86
C GLU A 275 95.66 84.77 -37.81
N GLU A 276 95.79 84.03 -38.91
CA GLU A 276 96.79 84.35 -39.97
C GLU A 276 96.48 85.72 -40.64
N GLY A 277 95.21 85.98 -40.88
CA GLY A 277 94.77 87.26 -41.34
C GLY A 277 95.11 88.44 -40.49
N GLN A 278 94.96 88.28 -39.15
CA GLN A 278 95.38 89.30 -38.17
C GLN A 278 96.90 89.43 -38.07
N LEU A 279 97.66 88.37 -38.19
CA LEU A 279 99.13 88.43 -38.21
C LEU A 279 99.60 89.18 -39.48
N LYS A 280 99.07 88.93 -40.60
CA LYS A 280 99.41 89.64 -41.84
C LYS A 280 99.06 91.13 -41.76
N GLN A 281 97.92 91.46 -41.15
CA GLN A 281 97.50 92.86 -40.97
C GLN A 281 98.40 93.63 -39.99
N SER A 282 98.84 92.96 -38.92
CA SER A 282 99.83 93.54 -37.95
C SER A 282 101.20 93.69 -38.57
N GLN A 283 101.66 92.86 -39.49
CA GLN A 283 102.92 93.04 -40.20
C GLN A 283 102.87 94.19 -41.22
N GLN A 284 101.72 94.46 -41.87
CA GLN A 284 101.53 95.56 -42.81
C GLN A 284 101.48 96.94 -42.08
N ILE A 285 101.36 97.00 -40.77
CA ILE A 285 101.31 98.27 -39.99
C ILE A 285 102.69 98.62 -39.50
N ILE A 286 103.66 97.69 -39.58
CA ILE A 286 105.06 97.91 -39.05
C ILE A 286 106.09 98.32 -40.18
N ASP A 287 105.64 98.03 -41.47
CA ASP A 287 106.42 98.52 -42.56
C ASP A 287 105.88 99.91 -43.02
#